data_9cb5aad1c8daa465d666ce4bd82c927f
#
_entry.id   9cb5aad1c8daa465d666ce4bd82c927f
#
_cell.length_a   1.000
_cell.length_b   1.000
_cell.length_c   1.000
_cell.angle_alpha   90.00
_cell.angle_beta   90.00
_cell.angle_gamma   90.00
#
_symmetry.space_group_name_H-M   'P 1'
#
loop_
_entity.id
_entity.type
_entity.pdbx_description
1 polymer ?
#
loop_
_entity_poly.entity_id
_entity_poly.type
_entity_poly.pdbx_seq_one_letter_code
_entity_poly.pdbx_strand_id
1 'polypeptide(L)'
;VHDEPSDAAVEDDHRGDPGTGWTERPVGPLAAPRRHRRRTDWRLGGRAVSRWDTSVLVSAAVGGGIGVLAAVLMARIAAPWAPTVSLLTLWAGLLGAVVWAFVRARPAGILTFRPTDLVWGLGVGLGLRIIQGLSSDANSAPFPSSASFSGMLSVGNAGDAFAAGLAGPVIEEFFFRAVLLVALYQLFRRSLGHVAAGVTATLASAGAFICLHAAFGSLTLSDGLQLFLVGVACSGLVIMTGRIWGAVLTHIVYNVSFVLLGILGTALA
;
A
#
# COMPACT_ATOMS: atom_id res chain seq x y z
N VAL A 1 -38.80 -31.12 72.48
CA VAL A 1 -38.73 -32.54 72.77
C VAL A 1 -37.62 -33.09 71.95
N HIS A 2 -36.49 -33.39 72.64
CA HIS A 2 -35.46 -34.42 72.38
C HIS A 2 -34.64 -34.30 71.11
N ASP A 3 -33.41 -34.58 71.09
CA ASP A 3 -32.30 -34.79 72.03
C ASP A 3 -31.02 -34.72 71.17
N GLU A 4 -29.99 -34.16 71.71
CA GLU A 4 -28.60 -34.50 71.34
C GLU A 4 -28.32 -35.93 71.91
N PRO A 5 -27.35 -36.64 71.37
CA PRO A 5 -25.98 -36.47 71.85
C PRO A 5 -24.91 -36.75 70.80
N SER A 6 -23.73 -36.09 70.90
CA SER A 6 -22.49 -36.56 71.54
C SER A 6 -21.55 -37.43 70.72
N ASP A 7 -20.33 -36.87 70.60
CA ASP A 7 -19.02 -37.51 70.57
C ASP A 7 -18.62 -38.52 69.49
N ALA A 8 -17.57 -38.18 68.75
CA ALA A 8 -16.31 -38.90 68.86
C ALA A 8 -15.22 -38.22 68.02
N ALA A 9 -14.18 -37.80 68.71
CA ALA A 9 -12.89 -37.49 68.15
C ALA A 9 -12.30 -38.73 67.48
N VAL A 10 -11.82 -38.58 66.22
CA VAL A 10 -10.84 -39.49 65.66
C VAL A 10 -9.64 -38.65 65.23
N GLU A 11 -8.62 -38.71 66.07
CA GLU A 11 -7.25 -38.38 65.75
C GLU A 11 -6.82 -39.32 64.63
N ASP A 12 -6.49 -38.84 63.45
CA ASP A 12 -5.77 -39.61 62.45
C ASP A 12 -4.46 -38.89 62.08
N ASP A 13 -3.45 -39.44 62.68
CA ASP A 13 -2.02 -39.19 62.48
C ASP A 13 -1.60 -39.61 61.06
N HIS A 14 -1.48 -38.65 60.15
CA HIS A 14 -0.81 -38.91 58.90
C HIS A 14 0.47 -38.10 58.81
N ARG A 15 1.53 -38.84 59.17
CA ARG A 15 2.94 -38.58 58.88
C ARG A 15 3.17 -38.02 57.50
N GLY A 16 4.05 -37.03 57.47
CA GLY A 16 4.54 -36.34 56.33
C GLY A 16 5.10 -37.20 55.21
N ASP A 17 4.75 -36.84 54.03
CA ASP A 17 5.49 -37.16 52.80
C ASP A 17 6.33 -35.92 52.37
N PRO A 18 7.67 -35.98 52.45
CA PRO A 18 8.51 -34.90 51.97
C PRO A 18 8.90 -35.20 50.53
N GLY A 19 8.11 -34.81 49.58
CA GLY A 19 8.59 -35.01 48.22
C GLY A 19 7.65 -34.56 47.15
N THR A 20 8.07 -33.51 46.53
CA THR A 20 7.76 -32.92 45.22
C THR A 20 7.04 -31.58 45.31
N GLY A 21 7.78 -30.60 45.79
CA GLY A 21 7.44 -29.21 45.60
C GLY A 21 7.62 -28.78 44.14
N TRP A 22 6.69 -29.21 43.28
CA TRP A 22 6.47 -28.53 42.02
C TRP A 22 5.56 -27.33 42.33
N THR A 23 6.18 -26.23 42.75
CA THR A 23 5.49 -24.96 42.73
C THR A 23 5.20 -24.66 41.27
N GLU A 24 3.98 -24.94 40.85
CA GLU A 24 3.43 -24.35 39.61
C GLU A 24 3.62 -22.85 39.71
N ARG A 25 4.62 -22.31 38.98
CA ARG A 25 4.72 -20.88 38.77
C ARG A 25 3.40 -20.45 38.14
N PRO A 26 2.67 -19.50 38.72
CA PRO A 26 1.50 -18.96 38.07
C PRO A 26 1.95 -18.45 36.71
N VAL A 27 1.44 -19.07 35.66
CA VAL A 27 1.62 -18.59 34.29
C VAL A 27 0.96 -17.21 34.25
N GLY A 28 1.77 -16.17 34.41
CA GLY A 28 1.31 -14.80 34.35
C GLY A 28 0.60 -14.56 33.02
N PRO A 29 -0.37 -13.68 32.96
CA PRO A 29 -1.23 -13.50 31.80
C PRO A 29 -0.41 -13.08 30.58
N LEU A 30 -0.33 -13.95 29.56
CA LEU A 30 0.25 -13.74 28.22
C LEU A 30 -0.52 -12.69 27.39
N ALA A 31 -1.05 -11.64 28.04
CA ALA A 31 -1.96 -10.68 27.42
C ALA A 31 -1.30 -9.42 26.87
N ALA A 32 0.00 -9.19 27.08
CA ALA A 32 0.66 -7.96 26.68
C ALA A 32 0.93 -7.81 25.17
N PRO A 33 1.29 -8.86 24.39
CA PRO A 33 1.65 -8.68 22.98
C PRO A 33 0.48 -8.29 22.07
N ARG A 34 -0.75 -8.75 22.38
CA ARG A 34 -1.94 -8.50 21.54
C ARG A 34 -2.41 -7.06 21.55
N ARG A 35 -2.32 -6.35 22.68
CA ARG A 35 -2.75 -4.95 22.80
C ARG A 35 -1.83 -3.96 22.07
N HIS A 36 -0.52 -4.20 22.08
CA HIS A 36 0.45 -3.36 21.41
C HIS A 36 0.34 -3.47 19.87
N ARG A 37 0.12 -4.69 19.37
CA ARG A 37 -0.04 -4.95 17.94
C ARG A 37 -1.30 -4.29 17.36
N ARG A 38 -2.41 -4.21 18.10
CA ARG A 38 -3.63 -3.49 17.68
C ARG A 38 -3.43 -1.98 17.57
N ARG A 39 -2.46 -1.41 18.26
CA ARG A 39 -2.17 0.04 18.19
C ARG A 39 -1.35 0.43 16.97
N THR A 40 -0.54 -0.47 16.44
CA THR A 40 0.43 -0.21 15.36
C THR A 40 0.05 -0.82 14.03
N ASP A 41 -0.88 -1.78 14.00
CA ASP A 41 -1.34 -2.42 12.77
C ASP A 41 -2.70 -1.85 12.35
N TRP A 42 -2.71 -1.03 11.31
CA TRP A 42 -3.92 -0.42 10.79
C TRP A 42 -4.95 -1.45 10.29
N ARG A 43 -4.51 -2.65 9.87
CA ARG A 43 -5.39 -3.74 9.40
C ARG A 43 -6.31 -4.26 10.51
N LEU A 44 -5.83 -4.23 11.75
CA LEU A 44 -6.60 -4.64 12.92
C LEU A 44 -7.47 -3.51 13.49
N GLY A 45 -7.41 -2.32 12.91
CA GLY A 45 -8.03 -1.11 13.43
C GLY A 45 -7.26 -0.55 14.63
N GLY A 46 -7.89 0.29 15.39
CA GLY A 46 -7.29 0.90 16.57
C GLY A 46 -7.02 2.39 16.38
N ARG A 47 -6.26 2.99 17.31
CA ARG A 47 -6.04 4.45 17.33
C ARG A 47 -5.36 5.00 16.10
N ALA A 48 -4.50 4.21 15.43
CA ALA A 48 -3.76 4.63 14.25
C ALA A 48 -4.67 5.04 13.08
N VAL A 49 -5.86 4.44 12.97
CA VAL A 49 -6.84 4.71 11.92
C VAL A 49 -8.24 5.08 12.44
N SER A 50 -8.36 5.39 13.72
CA SER A 50 -9.67 5.72 14.35
C SER A 50 -10.33 6.97 13.74
N ARG A 51 -9.52 7.88 13.16
CA ARG A 51 -9.98 9.10 12.49
C ARG A 51 -10.02 8.96 10.96
N TRP A 52 -9.77 7.77 10.45
CA TRP A 52 -9.86 7.46 9.02
C TRP A 52 -11.26 6.91 8.75
N ASP A 53 -12.18 7.82 8.59
CA ASP A 53 -13.58 7.63 8.27
C ASP A 53 -13.90 7.98 6.82
N THR A 54 -15.17 8.02 6.48
CA THR A 54 -15.66 8.42 5.17
C THR A 54 -15.11 9.79 4.73
N SER A 55 -14.80 10.70 5.66
CA SER A 55 -14.28 12.03 5.32
C SER A 55 -12.88 11.97 4.70
N VAL A 56 -12.03 11.00 5.09
CA VAL A 56 -10.73 10.77 4.45
C VAL A 56 -10.92 10.28 3.02
N LEU A 57 -11.86 9.35 2.82
CA LEU A 57 -12.17 8.84 1.49
C LEU A 57 -12.73 9.95 0.58
N VAL A 58 -13.68 10.73 1.08
CA VAL A 58 -14.26 11.85 0.33
C VAL A 58 -13.21 12.89 -0.03
N SER A 59 -12.35 13.30 0.92
CA SER A 59 -11.29 14.27 0.63
C SER A 59 -10.24 13.73 -0.33
N ALA A 60 -9.90 12.44 -0.26
CA ALA A 60 -9.02 11.82 -1.24
C ALA A 60 -9.66 11.81 -2.64
N ALA A 61 -10.93 11.41 -2.73
CA ALA A 61 -11.65 11.38 -4.01
C ALA A 61 -11.82 12.80 -4.60
N VAL A 62 -12.21 13.77 -3.79
CA VAL A 62 -12.41 15.16 -4.22
C VAL A 62 -11.08 15.83 -4.54
N GLY A 63 -10.10 15.77 -3.63
CA GLY A 63 -8.79 16.40 -3.82
C GLY A 63 -8.02 15.78 -4.99
N GLY A 64 -7.98 14.44 -5.05
CA GLY A 64 -7.39 13.73 -6.18
C GLY A 64 -8.12 14.01 -7.49
N GLY A 65 -9.46 13.98 -7.49
CA GLY A 65 -10.27 14.25 -8.67
C GLY A 65 -10.10 15.68 -9.22
N ILE A 66 -10.08 16.68 -8.35
CA ILE A 66 -9.80 18.06 -8.72
C ILE A 66 -8.37 18.19 -9.28
N GLY A 67 -7.38 17.55 -8.63
CA GLY A 67 -6.00 17.51 -9.10
C GLY A 67 -5.87 16.92 -10.50
N VAL A 68 -6.53 15.79 -10.75
CA VAL A 68 -6.56 15.15 -12.08
C VAL A 68 -7.24 16.04 -13.11
N LEU A 69 -8.43 16.58 -12.80
CA LEU A 69 -9.16 17.45 -13.73
C LEU A 69 -8.35 18.70 -14.10
N ALA A 70 -7.79 19.39 -13.10
CA ALA A 70 -6.97 20.57 -13.33
C ALA A 70 -5.72 20.24 -14.15
N ALA A 71 -5.05 19.12 -13.86
CA ALA A 71 -3.88 18.66 -14.61
C ALA A 71 -4.22 18.33 -16.06
N VAL A 72 -5.33 17.63 -16.32
CA VAL A 72 -5.80 17.34 -17.68
C VAL A 72 -6.12 18.62 -18.45
N LEU A 73 -6.75 19.60 -17.81
CA LEU A 73 -7.02 20.91 -18.45
C LEU A 73 -5.72 21.66 -18.77
N MET A 74 -4.74 21.64 -17.87
CA MET A 74 -3.41 22.24 -18.11
C MET A 74 -2.67 21.55 -19.26
N ALA A 75 -2.74 20.22 -19.35
CA ALA A 75 -2.10 19.46 -20.43
C ALA A 75 -2.66 19.80 -21.83
N ARG A 76 -3.86 20.37 -21.94
CA ARG A 76 -4.47 20.79 -23.20
C ARG A 76 -3.99 22.14 -23.69
N ILE A 77 -3.25 22.89 -22.89
CA ILE A 77 -2.72 24.22 -23.27
C ILE A 77 -1.51 23.98 -24.17
N ALA A 78 -1.54 24.58 -25.37
CA ALA A 78 -0.45 24.51 -26.34
C ALA A 78 0.70 25.44 -25.96
N ALA A 79 1.40 25.16 -24.85
CA ALA A 79 2.54 25.96 -24.38
C ALA A 79 3.65 25.03 -23.84
N PRO A 80 4.94 25.38 -23.99
CA PRO A 80 6.06 24.55 -23.59
C PRO A 80 6.09 24.21 -22.07
N TRP A 81 5.52 25.07 -21.25
CA TRP A 81 5.45 24.88 -19.79
C TRP A 81 4.26 23.99 -19.34
N ALA A 82 3.27 23.80 -20.21
CA ALA A 82 2.01 23.15 -19.84
C ALA A 82 2.19 21.70 -19.32
N PRO A 83 3.03 20.83 -19.89
CA PRO A 83 3.25 19.48 -19.35
C PRO A 83 3.80 19.51 -17.92
N THR A 84 4.77 20.38 -17.64
CA THR A 84 5.36 20.50 -16.31
C THR A 84 4.34 21.00 -15.29
N VAL A 85 3.59 22.03 -15.63
CA VAL A 85 2.53 22.57 -14.75
C VAL A 85 1.41 21.55 -14.53
N SER A 86 1.02 20.82 -15.58
CA SER A 86 0.07 19.71 -15.48
C SER A 86 0.53 18.68 -14.46
N LEU A 87 1.78 18.20 -14.57
CA LEU A 87 2.36 17.21 -13.65
C LEU A 87 2.41 17.72 -12.20
N LEU A 88 2.88 18.95 -12.00
CA LEU A 88 2.94 19.57 -10.66
C LEU A 88 1.54 19.76 -10.05
N THR A 89 0.54 20.12 -10.88
CA THR A 89 -0.85 20.24 -10.45
C THR A 89 -1.43 18.90 -10.01
N LEU A 90 -1.17 17.84 -10.78
CA LEU A 90 -1.54 16.48 -10.41
C LEU A 90 -0.94 16.09 -9.06
N TRP A 91 0.37 16.26 -8.92
CA TRP A 91 1.07 15.91 -7.68
C TRP A 91 0.59 16.73 -6.49
N ALA A 92 0.31 18.02 -6.67
CA ALA A 92 -0.25 18.86 -5.62
C ALA A 92 -1.62 18.34 -5.15
N GLY A 93 -2.49 17.91 -6.07
CA GLY A 93 -3.79 17.32 -5.73
C GLY A 93 -3.66 16.00 -4.94
N LEU A 94 -2.81 15.09 -5.42
CA LEU A 94 -2.56 13.82 -4.75
C LEU A 94 -1.90 13.99 -3.37
N LEU A 95 -0.83 14.79 -3.30
CA LEU A 95 -0.12 15.08 -2.04
C LEU A 95 -0.99 15.85 -1.06
N GLY A 96 -1.81 16.79 -1.52
CA GLY A 96 -2.75 17.51 -0.66
C GLY A 96 -3.67 16.57 0.11
N ALA A 97 -4.23 15.58 -0.58
CA ALA A 97 -5.05 14.54 0.05
C ALA A 97 -4.24 13.66 1.02
N VAL A 98 -3.01 13.29 0.66
CA VAL A 98 -2.10 12.52 1.54
C VAL A 98 -1.78 13.31 2.80
N VAL A 99 -1.31 14.54 2.67
CA VAL A 99 -0.96 15.39 3.82
C VAL A 99 -2.16 15.57 4.75
N TRP A 100 -3.33 15.86 4.20
CA TRP A 100 -4.55 16.03 4.99
C TRP A 100 -4.91 14.76 5.77
N ALA A 101 -4.83 13.58 5.14
CA ALA A 101 -5.09 12.30 5.79
C ALA A 101 -4.10 12.02 6.93
N PHE A 102 -2.80 12.29 6.70
CA PHE A 102 -1.74 12.05 7.67
C PHE A 102 -1.74 13.04 8.84
N VAL A 103 -2.20 14.27 8.64
CA VAL A 103 -2.41 15.25 9.72
C VAL A 103 -3.53 14.80 10.65
N ARG A 104 -4.58 14.18 10.13
CA ARG A 104 -5.69 13.66 10.95
C ARG A 104 -5.31 12.46 11.81
N ALA A 105 -4.51 11.55 11.28
CA ALA A 105 -3.99 10.41 12.03
C ALA A 105 -2.71 9.90 11.35
N ARG A 106 -1.68 9.68 12.14
CA ARG A 106 -0.42 9.09 11.65
C ARG A 106 -0.54 7.57 11.65
N PRO A 107 -0.62 6.91 10.49
CA PRO A 107 -0.68 5.44 10.42
C PRO A 107 0.73 4.85 10.65
N ALA A 108 1.22 4.89 11.89
CA ALA A 108 2.59 4.52 12.23
C ALA A 108 3.00 3.14 11.70
N GLY A 109 2.08 2.17 11.69
CA GLY A 109 2.36 0.84 11.18
C GLY A 109 2.66 0.80 9.67
N ILE A 110 1.98 1.63 8.86
CA ILE A 110 2.13 1.63 7.40
C ILE A 110 3.49 2.19 6.95
N LEU A 111 4.07 3.12 7.72
CA LEU A 111 5.35 3.75 7.42
C LEU A 111 6.56 2.98 7.96
N THR A 112 6.34 1.86 8.63
CA THR A 112 7.45 1.05 9.15
C THR A 112 8.17 0.36 7.99
N PHE A 113 9.48 0.60 7.86
CA PHE A 113 10.35 -0.09 6.90
C PHE A 113 10.93 -1.37 7.51
N ARG A 114 11.07 -2.41 6.69
CA ARG A 114 11.81 -3.63 7.03
C ARG A 114 12.69 -4.04 5.86
N PRO A 115 13.87 -4.67 6.09
CA PRO A 115 14.75 -5.13 5.00
C PRO A 115 14.04 -6.07 4.00
N THR A 116 13.05 -6.83 4.45
CA THR A 116 12.22 -7.67 3.57
C THR A 116 11.44 -6.87 2.53
N ASP A 117 11.21 -5.58 2.75
CA ASP A 117 10.53 -4.71 1.79
C ASP A 117 11.40 -4.48 0.53
N LEU A 118 12.74 -4.52 0.67
CA LEU A 118 13.67 -4.51 -0.47
C LEU A 118 13.52 -5.77 -1.33
N VAL A 119 13.42 -6.93 -0.70
CA VAL A 119 13.27 -8.21 -1.42
C VAL A 119 11.97 -8.23 -2.19
N TRP A 120 10.87 -7.81 -1.56
CA TRP A 120 9.57 -7.68 -2.22
C TRP A 120 9.62 -6.65 -3.36
N GLY A 121 10.22 -5.47 -3.11
CA GLY A 121 10.33 -4.40 -4.10
C GLY A 121 11.07 -4.85 -5.35
N LEU A 122 12.25 -5.46 -5.19
CA LEU A 122 13.05 -5.97 -6.29
C LEU A 122 12.37 -7.14 -7.00
N GLY A 123 11.96 -8.17 -6.26
CA GLY A 123 11.40 -9.39 -6.84
C GLY A 123 10.10 -9.15 -7.60
N VAL A 124 9.15 -8.42 -6.98
CA VAL A 124 7.86 -8.14 -7.62
C VAL A 124 8.00 -7.11 -8.74
N GLY A 125 8.81 -6.05 -8.54
CA GLY A 125 9.03 -5.02 -9.56
C GLY A 125 9.67 -5.57 -10.84
N LEU A 126 10.73 -6.37 -10.71
CA LEU A 126 11.35 -7.03 -11.87
C LEU A 126 10.44 -8.10 -12.46
N GLY A 127 9.71 -8.86 -11.64
CA GLY A 127 8.73 -9.83 -12.12
C GLY A 127 7.65 -9.19 -13.00
N LEU A 128 7.09 -8.05 -12.56
CA LEU A 128 6.12 -7.28 -13.35
C LEU A 128 6.72 -6.75 -14.66
N ARG A 129 8.00 -6.33 -14.66
CA ARG A 129 8.70 -5.92 -15.88
C ARG A 129 8.88 -7.07 -16.86
N ILE A 130 9.23 -8.26 -16.37
CA ILE A 130 9.33 -9.47 -17.21
C ILE A 130 7.97 -9.83 -17.80
N ILE A 131 6.91 -9.83 -16.98
CA ILE A 131 5.54 -10.11 -17.45
C ILE A 131 5.14 -9.12 -18.54
N GLN A 132 5.42 -7.83 -18.38
CA GLN A 132 5.16 -6.84 -19.43
C GLN A 132 5.95 -7.13 -20.70
N GLY A 133 7.24 -7.43 -20.59
CA GLY A 133 8.07 -7.77 -21.75
C GLY A 133 7.51 -8.97 -22.53
N LEU A 134 7.07 -10.00 -21.82
CA LEU A 134 6.44 -11.19 -22.43
C LEU A 134 5.08 -10.88 -23.07
N SER A 135 4.25 -10.07 -22.41
CA SER A 135 2.92 -9.71 -22.92
C SER A 135 2.95 -8.71 -24.08
N SER A 136 4.04 -7.94 -24.21
CA SER A 136 4.26 -6.98 -25.29
C SER A 136 5.08 -7.54 -26.44
N ASP A 137 5.35 -8.84 -26.46
CA ASP A 137 6.20 -9.51 -27.48
C ASP A 137 7.55 -8.81 -27.67
N ALA A 138 8.22 -8.48 -26.56
CA ALA A 138 9.45 -7.69 -26.57
C ALA A 138 10.61 -8.35 -27.36
N ASN A 139 10.54 -9.67 -27.62
CA ASN A 139 11.54 -10.39 -28.39
C ASN A 139 11.47 -10.06 -29.89
N SER A 140 10.30 -9.61 -30.39
CA SER A 140 10.10 -9.24 -31.80
C SER A 140 10.02 -7.72 -32.00
N ALA A 141 9.98 -6.94 -30.91
CA ALA A 141 9.95 -5.49 -30.94
C ALA A 141 11.36 -4.89 -30.82
N PRO A 142 11.62 -3.71 -31.42
CA PRO A 142 12.85 -2.98 -31.17
C PRO A 142 12.93 -2.57 -29.69
N PHE A 143 14.15 -2.39 -29.20
CA PHE A 143 14.37 -1.90 -27.84
C PHE A 143 13.61 -0.59 -27.62
N PRO A 144 12.99 -0.39 -26.45
CA PRO A 144 12.37 0.89 -26.14
C PRO A 144 13.40 2.02 -26.21
N SER A 145 13.05 3.11 -26.84
CA SER A 145 13.92 4.29 -27.00
C SER A 145 13.26 5.52 -26.42
N SER A 146 13.94 6.66 -26.46
CA SER A 146 13.35 7.94 -26.04
C SER A 146 12.05 8.27 -26.76
N ALA A 147 11.87 7.80 -28.01
CA ALA A 147 10.62 7.93 -28.75
C ALA A 147 9.48 7.09 -28.18
N SER A 148 9.77 6.02 -27.42
CA SER A 148 8.76 5.18 -26.77
C SER A 148 8.10 5.86 -25.56
N PHE A 149 8.64 6.97 -25.08
CA PHE A 149 8.11 7.77 -23.98
C PHE A 149 7.23 8.93 -24.49
N SER A 150 6.51 8.74 -25.61
CA SER A 150 5.61 9.74 -26.15
C SER A 150 4.48 10.03 -25.18
N GLY A 151 4.37 11.28 -24.75
CA GLY A 151 3.33 11.73 -23.81
C GLY A 151 3.82 12.85 -22.90
N MET A 152 3.36 12.85 -21.65
CA MET A 152 3.68 13.88 -20.64
C MET A 152 5.15 13.96 -20.24
N LEU A 153 5.95 12.91 -20.50
CA LEU A 153 7.34 12.80 -20.08
C LEU A 153 8.21 12.39 -21.28
N SER A 154 9.07 13.28 -21.72
CA SER A 154 10.16 12.92 -22.62
C SER A 154 11.38 12.57 -21.77
N VAL A 155 11.93 11.36 -21.90
CA VAL A 155 13.16 10.96 -21.18
C VAL A 155 14.40 11.69 -21.72
N GLY A 156 14.19 12.77 -22.46
CA GLY A 156 15.27 13.60 -23.02
C GLY A 156 16.06 14.37 -21.96
N ASN A 157 15.55 14.45 -20.73
CA ASN A 157 16.28 15.12 -19.64
C ASN A 157 16.18 14.33 -18.31
N ALA A 158 17.15 14.57 -17.42
CA ALA A 158 17.23 13.91 -16.13
C ALA A 158 16.04 14.20 -15.21
N GLY A 159 15.39 15.35 -15.38
CA GLY A 159 14.20 15.74 -14.61
C GLY A 159 13.01 14.87 -14.91
N ASP A 160 12.74 14.60 -16.19
CA ASP A 160 11.63 13.72 -16.60
C ASP A 160 11.89 12.26 -16.19
N ALA A 161 13.13 11.78 -16.32
CA ALA A 161 13.52 10.45 -15.87
C ALA A 161 13.34 10.30 -14.34
N PHE A 162 13.71 11.31 -13.56
CA PHE A 162 13.47 11.35 -12.11
C PHE A 162 11.98 11.38 -11.79
N ALA A 163 11.21 12.20 -12.49
CA ALA A 163 9.78 12.31 -12.30
C ALA A 163 9.06 10.98 -12.57
N ALA A 164 9.35 10.34 -13.71
CA ALA A 164 8.74 9.08 -14.10
C ALA A 164 9.23 7.89 -13.27
N GLY A 165 10.53 7.82 -12.98
CA GLY A 165 11.12 6.66 -12.32
C GLY A 165 10.97 6.67 -10.80
N LEU A 166 10.92 7.83 -10.17
CA LEU A 166 11.00 7.94 -8.70
C LEU A 166 9.89 8.77 -8.08
N ALA A 167 9.75 10.05 -8.45
CA ALA A 167 8.84 10.95 -7.75
C ALA A 167 7.36 10.58 -7.98
N GLY A 168 6.97 10.30 -9.21
CA GLY A 168 5.62 9.84 -9.57
C GLY A 168 5.23 8.59 -8.78
N PRO A 169 5.98 7.47 -8.90
CA PRO A 169 5.73 6.26 -8.15
C PRO A 169 5.56 6.47 -6.65
N VAL A 170 6.42 7.28 -6.01
CA VAL A 170 6.29 7.56 -4.57
C VAL A 170 4.97 8.26 -4.26
N ILE A 171 4.66 9.34 -4.97
CA ILE A 171 3.44 10.14 -4.74
C ILE A 171 2.18 9.30 -4.97
N GLU A 172 2.17 8.52 -6.05
CA GLU A 172 1.06 7.65 -6.41
C GLU A 172 0.84 6.55 -5.38
N GLU A 173 1.91 5.88 -4.91
CA GLU A 173 1.77 4.85 -3.89
C GLU A 173 1.25 5.43 -2.57
N PHE A 174 1.71 6.60 -2.16
CA PHE A 174 1.19 7.25 -0.96
C PHE A 174 -0.29 7.61 -1.11
N PHE A 175 -0.73 8.07 -2.27
CA PHE A 175 -2.14 8.37 -2.51
C PHE A 175 -2.97 7.09 -2.62
N PHE A 176 -2.63 6.18 -3.53
CA PHE A 176 -3.47 5.01 -3.83
C PHE A 176 -3.40 3.94 -2.73
N ARG A 177 -2.22 3.69 -2.13
CA ARG A 177 -2.03 2.58 -1.19
C ARG A 177 -1.99 3.02 0.27
N ALA A 178 -1.39 4.17 0.59
CA ALA A 178 -1.42 4.63 1.97
C ALA A 178 -2.73 5.34 2.35
N VAL A 179 -3.42 6.00 1.41
CA VAL A 179 -4.66 6.72 1.71
C VAL A 179 -5.89 5.98 1.16
N LEU A 180 -6.04 5.86 -0.14
CA LEU A 180 -7.26 5.33 -0.76
C LEU A 180 -7.53 3.88 -0.36
N LEU A 181 -6.55 2.97 -0.54
CA LEU A 181 -6.67 1.56 -0.17
C LEU A 181 -7.02 1.38 1.32
N VAL A 182 -6.31 2.10 2.20
CA VAL A 182 -6.53 2.00 3.65
C VAL A 182 -7.90 2.53 4.03
N ALA A 183 -8.33 3.66 3.48
CA ALA A 183 -9.65 4.24 3.76
C ALA A 183 -10.78 3.29 3.29
N LEU A 184 -10.68 2.75 2.07
CA LEU A 184 -11.62 1.77 1.54
C LEU A 184 -11.66 0.49 2.39
N TYR A 185 -10.50 -0.04 2.76
CA TYR A 185 -10.42 -1.20 3.64
C TYR A 185 -11.09 -0.94 5.00
N GLN A 186 -10.84 0.22 5.62
CA GLN A 186 -11.46 0.57 6.90
C GLN A 186 -12.98 0.71 6.79
N LEU A 187 -13.46 1.24 5.67
CA LEU A 187 -14.89 1.39 5.40
C LEU A 187 -15.56 0.02 5.27
N PHE A 188 -15.00 -0.86 4.44
CA PHE A 188 -15.65 -2.13 4.10
C PHE A 188 -15.45 -3.24 5.12
N ARG A 189 -14.36 -3.22 5.92
CA ARG A 189 -14.04 -4.33 6.83
C ARG A 189 -15.11 -4.60 7.91
N ARG A 190 -15.92 -3.58 8.24
CA ARG A 190 -16.97 -3.70 9.26
C ARG A 190 -18.18 -4.49 8.74
N SER A 191 -18.50 -4.35 7.46
CA SER A 191 -19.64 -5.00 6.81
C SER A 191 -19.28 -6.29 6.08
N LEU A 192 -18.11 -6.33 5.41
CA LEU A 192 -17.71 -7.45 4.56
C LEU A 192 -16.70 -8.40 5.23
N GLY A 193 -16.15 -8.03 6.39
CA GLY A 193 -15.05 -8.76 7.02
C GLY A 193 -13.70 -8.47 6.35
N HIS A 194 -12.62 -9.06 6.89
CA HIS A 194 -11.25 -8.68 6.51
C HIS A 194 -10.86 -9.08 5.09
N VAL A 195 -11.23 -10.27 4.65
CA VAL A 195 -10.81 -10.81 3.34
C VAL A 195 -11.53 -10.08 2.21
N ALA A 196 -12.87 -10.04 2.26
CA ALA A 196 -13.65 -9.38 1.21
C ALA A 196 -13.34 -7.88 1.13
N ALA A 197 -13.17 -7.20 2.28
CA ALA A 197 -12.75 -5.81 2.30
C ALA A 197 -11.35 -5.61 1.69
N GLY A 198 -10.42 -6.53 1.94
CA GLY A 198 -9.08 -6.49 1.33
C GLY A 198 -9.14 -6.62 -0.19
N VAL A 199 -9.91 -7.57 -0.69
CA VAL A 199 -10.12 -7.77 -2.14
C VAL A 199 -10.79 -6.55 -2.76
N THR A 200 -11.90 -6.09 -2.20
CA THR A 200 -12.65 -4.92 -2.73
C THR A 200 -11.79 -3.65 -2.74
N ALA A 201 -11.07 -3.38 -1.66
CA ALA A 201 -10.19 -2.22 -1.58
C ALA A 201 -9.03 -2.31 -2.59
N THR A 202 -8.46 -3.50 -2.79
CA THR A 202 -7.41 -3.75 -3.80
C THR A 202 -7.92 -3.47 -5.20
N LEU A 203 -9.07 -4.05 -5.57
CA LEU A 203 -9.66 -3.86 -6.90
C LEU A 203 -10.05 -2.39 -7.15
N ALA A 204 -10.66 -1.73 -6.16
CA ALA A 204 -11.04 -0.32 -6.27
C ALA A 204 -9.81 0.61 -6.39
N SER A 205 -8.75 0.35 -5.60
CA SER A 205 -7.50 1.12 -5.69
C SER A 205 -6.78 0.89 -7.03
N ALA A 206 -6.73 -0.36 -7.54
CA ALA A 206 -6.15 -0.67 -8.84
C ALA A 206 -6.97 -0.04 -9.99
N GLY A 207 -8.30 -0.10 -9.91
CA GLY A 207 -9.17 0.55 -10.89
C GLY A 207 -9.00 2.08 -10.92
N ALA A 208 -8.93 2.72 -9.75
CA ALA A 208 -8.68 4.15 -9.67
C ALA A 208 -7.29 4.53 -10.22
N PHE A 209 -6.29 3.67 -10.05
CA PHE A 209 -4.96 3.84 -10.62
C PHE A 209 -4.97 3.80 -12.15
N ILE A 210 -5.73 2.86 -12.76
CA ILE A 210 -5.94 2.82 -14.21
C ILE A 210 -6.65 4.08 -14.69
N CYS A 211 -7.72 4.52 -13.99
CA CYS A 211 -8.47 5.72 -14.35
C CYS A 211 -7.59 6.97 -14.35
N LEU A 212 -6.64 7.08 -13.41
CA LEU A 212 -5.66 8.17 -13.41
C LEU A 212 -4.86 8.19 -14.71
N HIS A 213 -4.30 7.05 -15.13
CA HIS A 213 -3.48 6.97 -16.35
C HIS A 213 -4.31 7.19 -17.61
N ALA A 214 -5.54 6.66 -17.66
CA ALA A 214 -6.48 6.86 -18.76
C ALA A 214 -6.92 8.33 -18.93
N ALA A 215 -6.83 9.14 -17.89
CA ALA A 215 -7.17 10.57 -17.97
C ALA A 215 -6.16 11.37 -18.81
N PHE A 216 -4.92 10.89 -18.97
CA PHE A 216 -3.84 11.58 -19.68
C PHE A 216 -3.52 11.00 -21.07
N GLY A 217 -4.05 9.85 -21.42
CA GLY A 217 -3.81 9.23 -22.71
C GLY A 217 -4.72 8.03 -22.98
N SER A 218 -4.78 7.62 -24.26
CA SER A 218 -5.48 6.40 -24.64
C SER A 218 -4.68 5.18 -24.16
N LEU A 219 -5.32 4.29 -23.42
CA LEU A 219 -4.73 3.02 -23.00
C LEU A 219 -5.20 1.90 -23.93
N THR A 220 -4.27 1.07 -24.38
CA THR A 220 -4.62 -0.21 -24.98
C THR A 220 -5.08 -1.18 -23.90
N LEU A 221 -5.70 -2.30 -24.30
CA LEU A 221 -6.07 -3.35 -23.33
C LEU A 221 -4.83 -3.89 -22.60
N SER A 222 -3.71 -4.04 -23.32
CA SER A 222 -2.44 -4.49 -22.74
C SER A 222 -1.93 -3.52 -21.67
N ASP A 223 -1.94 -2.21 -21.95
CA ASP A 223 -1.54 -1.18 -20.99
C ASP A 223 -2.43 -1.20 -19.75
N GLY A 224 -3.74 -1.28 -19.97
CA GLY A 224 -4.71 -1.36 -18.88
C GLY A 224 -4.53 -2.59 -17.99
N LEU A 225 -4.28 -3.76 -18.59
CA LEU A 225 -4.00 -4.99 -17.86
C LEU A 225 -2.67 -4.89 -17.08
N GLN A 226 -1.64 -4.31 -17.67
CA GLN A 226 -0.35 -4.13 -17.01
C GLN A 226 -0.46 -3.16 -15.82
N LEU A 227 -1.15 -2.03 -15.98
CA LEU A 227 -1.42 -1.09 -14.88
C LEU A 227 -2.26 -1.76 -13.77
N PHE A 228 -3.22 -2.61 -14.15
CA PHE A 228 -4.00 -3.39 -13.21
C PHE A 228 -3.11 -4.34 -12.40
N LEU A 229 -2.22 -5.08 -13.04
CA LEU A 229 -1.28 -5.99 -12.37
C LEU A 229 -0.36 -5.25 -11.40
N VAL A 230 0.20 -4.11 -11.80
CA VAL A 230 0.98 -3.24 -10.91
C VAL A 230 0.11 -2.79 -9.72
N GLY A 231 -1.11 -2.33 -10.01
CA GLY A 231 -2.07 -1.88 -9.01
C GLY A 231 -2.42 -2.95 -7.98
N VAL A 232 -2.70 -4.16 -8.44
CA VAL A 232 -3.04 -5.31 -7.58
C VAL A 232 -1.83 -5.78 -6.79
N ALA A 233 -0.65 -5.89 -7.41
CA ALA A 233 0.57 -6.33 -6.74
C ALA A 233 0.97 -5.36 -5.61
N CYS A 234 1.01 -4.06 -5.87
CA CYS A 234 1.31 -3.05 -4.88
C CYS A 234 0.28 -3.04 -3.73
N SER A 235 -1.02 -3.09 -4.05
CA SER A 235 -2.09 -3.16 -3.05
C SER A 235 -2.01 -4.44 -2.22
N GLY A 236 -1.76 -5.57 -2.86
CA GLY A 236 -1.56 -6.88 -2.22
C GLY A 236 -0.40 -6.85 -1.22
N LEU A 237 0.74 -6.29 -1.60
CA LEU A 237 1.90 -6.12 -0.70
C LEU A 237 1.53 -5.29 0.54
N VAL A 238 0.77 -4.21 0.38
CA VAL A 238 0.34 -3.37 1.50
C VAL A 238 -0.65 -4.10 2.41
N ILE A 239 -1.63 -4.81 1.86
CA ILE A 239 -2.59 -5.61 2.64
C ILE A 239 -1.87 -6.75 3.38
N MET A 240 -0.95 -7.46 2.73
CA MET A 240 -0.24 -8.60 3.31
C MET A 240 0.76 -8.17 4.39
N THR A 241 1.54 -7.13 4.13
CA THR A 241 2.62 -6.70 5.03
C THR A 241 2.18 -5.67 6.08
N GLY A 242 1.13 -4.91 5.80
CA GLY A 242 0.71 -3.74 6.58
C GLY A 242 1.60 -2.51 6.38
N ARG A 243 2.53 -2.53 5.42
CA ARG A 243 3.56 -1.51 5.18
C ARG A 243 3.55 -1.04 3.73
N ILE A 244 3.87 0.25 3.52
CA ILE A 244 3.86 0.87 2.19
C ILE A 244 5.12 0.58 1.37
N TRP A 245 6.27 0.37 2.04
CA TRP A 245 7.58 0.41 1.39
C TRP A 245 7.80 -0.69 0.35
N GLY A 246 7.25 -1.89 0.56
CA GLY A 246 7.29 -2.94 -0.46
C GLY A 246 6.61 -2.50 -1.76
N ALA A 247 5.47 -1.82 -1.69
CA ALA A 247 4.75 -1.31 -2.85
C ALA A 247 5.51 -0.16 -3.52
N VAL A 248 5.99 0.82 -2.74
CA VAL A 248 6.79 1.95 -3.25
C VAL A 248 8.02 1.44 -4.01
N LEU A 249 8.77 0.50 -3.44
CA LEU A 249 9.95 -0.06 -4.08
C LEU A 249 9.61 -0.88 -5.32
N THR A 250 8.52 -1.67 -5.29
CA THR A 250 8.02 -2.41 -6.46
C THR A 250 7.74 -1.46 -7.62
N HIS A 251 7.02 -0.37 -7.37
CA HIS A 251 6.65 0.60 -8.39
C HIS A 251 7.87 1.37 -8.92
N ILE A 252 8.79 1.79 -8.04
CA ILE A 252 10.05 2.41 -8.44
C ILE A 252 10.88 1.47 -9.32
N VAL A 253 11.10 0.23 -8.90
CA VAL A 253 11.88 -0.76 -9.66
C VAL A 253 11.25 -1.02 -11.03
N TYR A 254 9.93 -1.16 -11.07
CA TYR A 254 9.19 -1.33 -12.30
C TYR A 254 9.39 -0.13 -13.25
N ASN A 255 9.26 1.11 -12.79
CA ASN A 255 9.41 2.30 -13.63
C ASN A 255 10.87 2.59 -13.99
N VAL A 256 11.78 2.51 -13.02
CA VAL A 256 13.22 2.76 -13.27
C VAL A 256 13.78 1.74 -14.27
N SER A 257 13.38 0.46 -14.19
CA SER A 257 13.82 -0.54 -15.16
C SER A 257 13.37 -0.19 -16.59
N PHE A 258 12.17 0.40 -16.78
CA PHE A 258 11.72 0.86 -18.09
C PHE A 258 12.51 2.09 -18.58
N VAL A 259 12.74 3.05 -17.70
CA VAL A 259 13.57 4.23 -18.03
C VAL A 259 14.97 3.80 -18.44
N LEU A 260 15.59 2.86 -17.72
CA LEU A 260 16.93 2.35 -18.03
C LEU A 260 16.95 1.61 -19.38
N LEU A 261 15.93 0.80 -19.68
CA LEU A 261 15.80 0.16 -20.99
C LEU A 261 15.67 1.19 -22.12
N GLY A 262 14.90 2.26 -21.92
CA GLY A 262 14.76 3.34 -22.89
C GLY A 262 16.04 4.14 -23.12
N ILE A 263 16.81 4.41 -22.06
CA ILE A 263 18.13 5.05 -22.17
C ILE A 263 19.09 4.15 -22.96
N LEU A 264 19.12 2.86 -22.60
CA LEU A 264 19.98 1.86 -23.26
C LEU A 264 19.63 1.73 -24.75
N GLY A 265 18.33 1.59 -25.07
CA GLY A 265 17.88 1.48 -26.46
C GLY A 265 18.17 2.74 -27.28
N THR A 266 18.10 3.93 -26.68
CA THR A 266 18.48 5.19 -27.34
C THR A 266 20.00 5.27 -27.59
N ALA A 267 20.82 4.72 -26.67
CA ALA A 267 22.28 4.71 -26.82
C ALA A 267 22.77 3.67 -27.84
N LEU A 268 21.96 2.65 -28.14
CA LEU A 268 22.30 1.57 -29.09
C LEU A 268 21.71 1.80 -30.50
N ALA A 269 20.81 2.77 -30.68
CA ALA A 269 20.20 3.14 -31.95
C ALA A 269 21.05 4.15 -32.69
#